data_89f0910a6471ba57797e7832b79dd09f
#
_entry.id   89f0910a6471ba57797e7832b79dd09f
#
_cell.length_a   1.000
_cell.length_b   1.000
_cell.length_c   1.000
_cell.angle_alpha   90.00
_cell.angle_beta   90.00
_cell.angle_gamma   90.00
#
_symmetry.space_group_name_H-M   'P 1'
#
loop_
_entity.id
_entity.type
_entity.pdbx_description
1 polymer ?
#
loop_
_entity_poly.entity_id
_entity_poly.type
_entity_poly.pdbx_seq_one_letter_code
_entity_poly.pdbx_strand_id
1 'polypeptide(L)'
;MSSIFQKVPPIGEARDRKLLEGASSYAYSETPQGEVLAHLFWPKRTATAPRPAVVFFHGGLWDAPMHTQFVPHCLHFASRGAVAVAAETRIFSKHGTGPMEAIEDARELIRWLRQYAETFNLDPARISVGGAAGGAFLALLTAMPKPKHLPPVNGFDCRPQALLLFSSIVNTTPKGQGAERFPDAKTANRCSPTSLIRSKLPPMILFHGTSDRIAPYAEIKRFRSRLRWRRNVCELLEYERADHSFFNFNVSHDDFEMTVAAADGFLVKHGLLDAEPIHAGPEVSGA
;
A
#
# COMPACT_ATOMS: atom_id res chain seq x y z
N MET A 1 8.60 25.58 -25.47
CA MET A 1 7.65 24.90 -24.57
C MET A 1 7.66 23.41 -24.90
N SER A 2 8.42 22.63 -24.16
CA SER A 2 8.53 21.19 -24.37
C SER A 2 7.23 20.55 -23.86
N SER A 3 6.56 19.81 -24.75
CA SER A 3 5.31 19.11 -24.44
C SER A 3 5.53 18.13 -23.29
N ILE A 4 4.94 18.42 -22.15
CA ILE A 4 4.94 17.58 -20.94
C ILE A 4 4.11 16.29 -21.14
N PHE A 5 3.40 16.18 -22.25
CA PHE A 5 2.60 15.00 -22.60
C PHE A 5 3.42 14.02 -23.45
N GLN A 6 4.34 13.30 -22.79
CA GLN A 6 4.88 12.10 -23.39
C GLN A 6 3.73 11.09 -23.52
N LYS A 7 3.45 10.65 -24.76
CA LYS A 7 2.46 9.57 -24.98
C LYS A 7 2.86 8.38 -24.13
N VAL A 8 2.08 8.14 -23.09
CA VAL A 8 2.25 6.94 -22.25
C VAL A 8 1.90 5.73 -23.12
N PRO A 9 2.79 4.73 -23.26
CA PRO A 9 2.47 3.52 -24.02
C PRO A 9 1.20 2.85 -23.47
N PRO A 10 0.46 2.10 -24.29
CA PRO A 10 -0.74 1.41 -23.85
C PRO A 10 -0.42 0.48 -22.67
N ILE A 11 -1.44 0.17 -21.86
CA ILE A 11 -1.32 -0.73 -20.70
C ILE A 11 -0.77 -2.07 -21.17
N GLY A 12 0.33 -2.53 -20.54
CA GLY A 12 0.99 -3.77 -20.88
C GLY A 12 2.46 -3.79 -20.43
N GLU A 13 3.15 -4.90 -20.65
CA GLU A 13 4.52 -5.14 -20.17
C GLU A 13 5.53 -4.04 -20.54
N ALA A 14 5.41 -3.45 -21.72
CA ALA A 14 6.32 -2.37 -22.14
C ALA A 14 6.15 -1.10 -21.31
N ARG A 15 4.92 -0.77 -20.93
CA ARG A 15 4.61 0.35 -20.04
C ARG A 15 5.11 0.08 -18.64
N ASP A 16 4.84 -1.09 -18.11
CA ASP A 16 5.23 -1.49 -16.76
C ASP A 16 6.75 -1.49 -16.62
N ARG A 17 7.45 -2.06 -17.60
CA ARG A 17 8.92 -2.03 -17.68
C ARG A 17 9.47 -0.62 -17.65
N LYS A 18 8.88 0.31 -18.41
CA LYS A 18 9.30 1.72 -18.42
C LYS A 18 9.03 2.41 -17.06
N LEU A 19 7.89 2.13 -16.43
CA LEU A 19 7.56 2.71 -15.12
C LEU A 19 8.48 2.20 -14.02
N LEU A 20 8.96 0.95 -14.11
CA LEU A 20 9.86 0.32 -13.15
C LEU A 20 11.35 0.57 -13.45
N GLU A 21 11.70 1.28 -14.50
CA GLU A 21 13.10 1.48 -14.95
C GLU A 21 13.99 2.12 -13.87
N GLY A 22 13.40 2.89 -12.94
CA GLY A 22 14.12 3.48 -11.80
C GLY A 22 14.08 2.68 -10.50
N ALA A 23 13.48 1.50 -10.50
CA ALA A 23 13.34 0.66 -9.32
C ALA A 23 14.37 -0.47 -9.30
N SER A 24 14.75 -0.91 -8.08
CA SER A 24 15.46 -2.17 -7.87
C SER A 24 14.45 -3.25 -7.52
N SER A 25 14.38 -4.32 -8.32
CA SER A 25 13.44 -5.42 -8.13
C SER A 25 14.09 -6.58 -7.40
N TYR A 26 13.42 -7.09 -6.37
CA TYR A 26 13.88 -8.21 -5.56
C TYR A 26 12.77 -9.24 -5.39
N ALA A 27 13.10 -10.53 -5.49
CA ALA A 27 12.19 -11.59 -5.07
C ALA A 27 12.13 -11.62 -3.54
N TYR A 28 10.98 -11.27 -2.98
CA TYR A 28 10.76 -11.32 -1.54
C TYR A 28 10.16 -12.65 -1.07
N SER A 29 9.62 -13.41 -2.00
CA SER A 29 9.06 -14.74 -1.75
C SER A 29 9.22 -15.64 -2.96
N GLU A 30 9.63 -16.88 -2.71
CA GLU A 30 9.58 -17.98 -3.68
C GLU A 30 8.36 -18.85 -3.38
N THR A 31 7.50 -19.04 -4.36
CA THR A 31 6.25 -19.79 -4.20
C THR A 31 6.14 -20.90 -5.24
N PRO A 32 5.23 -21.87 -5.07
CA PRO A 32 4.97 -22.87 -6.11
C PRO A 32 4.55 -22.29 -7.47
N GLN A 33 4.05 -21.02 -7.48
CA GLN A 33 3.66 -20.30 -8.68
C GLN A 33 4.77 -19.40 -9.25
N GLY A 34 5.96 -19.42 -8.64
CA GLY A 34 7.12 -18.62 -9.03
C GLY A 34 7.48 -17.53 -8.01
N GLU A 35 8.44 -16.71 -8.39
CA GLU A 35 8.88 -15.56 -7.58
C GLU A 35 7.82 -14.46 -7.52
N VAL A 36 7.73 -13.83 -6.35
CA VAL A 36 6.90 -12.64 -6.13
C VAL A 36 7.81 -11.46 -5.85
N LEU A 37 7.65 -10.36 -6.61
CA LEU A 37 8.62 -9.27 -6.64
C LEU A 37 8.19 -8.05 -5.83
N ALA A 38 9.17 -7.40 -5.24
CA ALA A 38 9.08 -6.06 -4.67
C ALA A 38 9.95 -5.10 -5.49
N HIS A 39 9.39 -3.99 -5.94
CA HIS A 39 10.07 -2.96 -6.71
C HIS A 39 10.37 -1.77 -5.80
N LEU A 40 11.64 -1.61 -5.40
CA LEU A 40 12.09 -0.61 -4.45
C LEU A 40 12.56 0.65 -5.19
N PHE A 41 11.94 1.78 -4.87
CA PHE A 41 12.34 3.11 -5.31
C PHE A 41 13.16 3.77 -4.21
N TRP A 42 14.41 4.03 -4.52
CA TRP A 42 15.37 4.56 -3.57
C TRP A 42 15.37 6.09 -3.57
N PRO A 43 15.52 6.73 -2.41
CA PRO A 43 15.81 8.15 -2.36
C PRO A 43 17.11 8.47 -3.08
N LYS A 44 17.11 9.54 -3.88
CA LYS A 44 18.33 9.99 -4.58
C LYS A 44 19.45 10.45 -3.64
N ARG A 45 19.08 10.85 -2.41
CA ARG A 45 20.04 11.33 -1.41
C ARG A 45 20.52 10.20 -0.52
N THR A 46 21.81 10.14 -0.25
CA THR A 46 22.38 9.23 0.75
C THR A 46 21.94 9.68 2.16
N ALA A 47 21.70 8.72 3.05
CA ALA A 47 21.44 8.98 4.46
C ALA A 47 22.24 8.00 5.30
N THR A 48 22.82 8.48 6.39
CA THR A 48 23.51 7.65 7.38
C THR A 48 22.53 7.01 8.35
N ALA A 49 21.42 7.69 8.65
CA ALA A 49 20.36 7.16 9.51
C ALA A 49 19.44 6.19 8.73
N PRO A 50 18.90 5.16 9.40
CA PRO A 50 17.92 4.25 8.81
C PRO A 50 16.66 5.00 8.33
N ARG A 51 16.16 4.63 7.15
CA ARG A 51 15.09 5.29 6.43
C ARG A 51 13.73 4.69 6.74
N PRO A 52 12.64 5.48 6.73
CA PRO A 52 11.30 4.93 6.71
C PRO A 52 11.04 4.16 5.41
N ALA A 53 10.10 3.22 5.46
CA ALA A 53 9.60 2.55 4.27
C ALA A 53 8.10 2.78 4.08
N VAL A 54 7.67 2.93 2.82
CA VAL A 54 6.25 3.02 2.45
C VAL A 54 5.96 2.00 1.37
N VAL A 55 5.13 1.02 1.68
CA VAL A 55 4.78 -0.10 0.81
C VAL A 55 3.39 0.10 0.23
N PHE A 56 3.21 -0.15 -1.07
CA PHE A 56 1.91 -0.08 -1.72
C PHE A 56 1.55 -1.38 -2.41
N PHE A 57 0.35 -1.89 -2.08
CA PHE A 57 -0.30 -2.99 -2.79
C PHE A 57 -1.31 -2.45 -3.80
N HIS A 58 -1.24 -2.94 -5.03
CA HIS A 58 -2.08 -2.49 -6.12
C HIS A 58 -3.54 -2.97 -6.00
N GLY A 59 -4.43 -2.33 -6.76
CA GLY A 59 -5.81 -2.75 -6.93
C GLY A 59 -5.98 -4.01 -7.78
N GLY A 60 -7.10 -4.11 -8.51
CA GLY A 60 -7.35 -5.21 -9.44
C GLY A 60 -8.01 -6.45 -8.81
N LEU A 61 -8.52 -6.34 -7.59
CA LEU A 61 -9.33 -7.36 -6.89
C LEU A 61 -8.69 -8.76 -6.89
N TRP A 62 -7.37 -8.82 -6.67
CA TRP A 62 -6.54 -10.04 -6.65
C TRP A 62 -6.58 -10.86 -7.96
N ASP A 63 -6.95 -10.21 -9.06
CA ASP A 63 -7.09 -10.82 -10.38
C ASP A 63 -6.18 -10.16 -11.43
N ALA A 64 -6.27 -8.83 -11.57
CA ALA A 64 -5.55 -8.09 -12.60
C ALA A 64 -4.16 -7.62 -12.16
N PRO A 65 -3.13 -7.71 -13.03
CA PRO A 65 -1.80 -7.18 -12.75
C PRO A 65 -1.82 -5.65 -12.85
N MET A 66 -1.70 -4.97 -11.72
CA MET A 66 -1.66 -3.51 -11.64
C MET A 66 -0.46 -3.02 -10.78
N HIS A 67 0.61 -3.80 -10.70
CA HIS A 67 1.74 -3.56 -9.79
C HIS A 67 2.43 -2.20 -9.99
N THR A 68 2.26 -1.54 -11.14
CA THR A 68 2.77 -0.19 -11.41
C THR A 68 1.81 0.93 -11.01
N GLN A 69 0.62 0.63 -10.50
CA GLN A 69 -0.39 1.63 -10.14
C GLN A 69 0.15 2.70 -9.20
N PHE A 70 0.95 2.31 -8.23
CA PHE A 70 1.48 3.19 -7.20
C PHE A 70 2.89 3.72 -7.49
N VAL A 71 3.44 3.51 -8.69
CA VAL A 71 4.76 4.06 -9.04
C VAL A 71 4.84 5.58 -8.84
N PRO A 72 3.84 6.41 -9.24
CA PRO A 72 3.87 7.85 -8.96
C PRO A 72 3.93 8.18 -7.46
N HIS A 73 3.19 7.44 -6.63
CA HIS A 73 3.25 7.58 -5.17
C HIS A 73 4.63 7.16 -4.63
N CYS A 74 5.20 6.06 -5.13
CA CYS A 74 6.53 5.61 -4.76
C CYS A 74 7.61 6.65 -5.08
N LEU A 75 7.53 7.30 -6.25
CA LEU A 75 8.43 8.38 -6.65
C LEU A 75 8.32 9.58 -5.70
N HIS A 76 7.10 9.95 -5.30
CA HIS A 76 6.89 10.99 -4.30
C HIS A 76 7.58 10.63 -2.97
N PHE A 77 7.27 9.48 -2.38
CA PHE A 77 7.84 9.11 -1.07
C PHE A 77 9.35 8.87 -1.12
N ALA A 78 9.88 8.40 -2.25
CA ALA A 78 11.32 8.33 -2.47
C ALA A 78 11.96 9.72 -2.49
N SER A 79 11.32 10.72 -3.10
CA SER A 79 11.78 12.12 -3.05
C SER A 79 11.78 12.70 -1.63
N ARG A 80 10.89 12.19 -0.77
CA ARG A 80 10.77 12.54 0.66
C ARG A 80 11.78 11.80 1.55
N GLY A 81 12.62 10.96 0.98
CA GLY A 81 13.68 10.23 1.74
C GLY A 81 13.28 8.84 2.24
N ALA A 82 12.07 8.38 1.98
CA ALA A 82 11.64 7.02 2.30
C ALA A 82 12.07 6.02 1.22
N VAL A 83 12.29 4.77 1.56
CA VAL A 83 12.31 3.69 0.58
C VAL A 83 10.86 3.34 0.27
N ALA A 84 10.44 3.57 -0.98
CA ALA A 84 9.07 3.29 -1.39
C ALA A 84 9.01 2.00 -2.22
N VAL A 85 7.98 1.18 -1.97
CA VAL A 85 7.88 -0.16 -2.55
C VAL A 85 6.56 -0.31 -3.29
N ALA A 86 6.64 -0.57 -4.60
CA ALA A 86 5.51 -1.08 -5.37
C ALA A 86 5.56 -2.62 -5.32
N ALA A 87 4.58 -3.22 -4.67
CA ALA A 87 4.56 -4.64 -4.38
C ALA A 87 3.75 -5.42 -5.42
N GLU A 88 4.32 -6.52 -5.92
CA GLU A 88 3.53 -7.59 -6.53
C GLU A 88 2.91 -8.47 -5.44
N THR A 89 1.84 -9.14 -5.77
CA THR A 89 1.27 -10.27 -5.03
C THR A 89 0.80 -11.30 -6.02
N ARG A 90 0.63 -12.54 -5.59
CA ARG A 90 -0.01 -13.55 -6.44
C ARG A 90 -1.45 -13.12 -6.76
N ILE A 91 -1.84 -13.28 -8.00
CA ILE A 91 -3.14 -12.90 -8.55
C ILE A 91 -3.70 -14.03 -9.41
N PHE A 92 -5.02 -14.05 -9.60
CA PHE A 92 -5.68 -15.14 -10.31
C PHE A 92 -5.25 -15.26 -11.78
N SER A 93 -5.24 -14.16 -12.52
CA SER A 93 -4.94 -14.18 -13.97
C SER A 93 -3.53 -14.66 -14.32
N LYS A 94 -2.56 -14.49 -13.41
CA LYS A 94 -1.15 -14.91 -13.63
C LYS A 94 -0.81 -16.23 -12.90
N HIS A 95 -1.38 -16.45 -11.72
CA HIS A 95 -0.93 -17.49 -10.81
C HIS A 95 -2.01 -18.54 -10.49
N GLY A 96 -3.27 -18.32 -10.92
CA GLY A 96 -4.40 -19.18 -10.58
C GLY A 96 -4.75 -19.18 -9.08
N THR A 97 -4.32 -18.16 -8.34
CA THR A 97 -4.48 -18.05 -6.88
C THR A 97 -5.58 -17.05 -6.51
N GLY A 98 -5.95 -17.02 -5.23
CA GLY A 98 -6.99 -16.13 -4.70
C GLY A 98 -6.47 -15.15 -3.65
N PRO A 99 -7.41 -14.48 -2.93
CA PRO A 99 -7.05 -13.51 -1.91
C PRO A 99 -6.26 -14.10 -0.74
N MET A 100 -6.35 -15.40 -0.49
CA MET A 100 -5.64 -16.04 0.63
C MET A 100 -4.13 -16.00 0.43
N GLU A 101 -3.67 -16.35 -0.78
CA GLU A 101 -2.26 -16.30 -1.17
C GLU A 101 -1.76 -14.86 -1.22
N ALA A 102 -2.56 -13.93 -1.73
CA ALA A 102 -2.21 -12.50 -1.74
C ALA A 102 -2.06 -11.93 -0.31
N ILE A 103 -2.88 -12.37 0.66
CA ILE A 103 -2.73 -12.00 2.07
C ILE A 103 -1.40 -12.51 2.64
N GLU A 104 -1.01 -13.74 2.32
CA GLU A 104 0.27 -14.31 2.75
C GLU A 104 1.43 -13.53 2.16
N ASP A 105 1.39 -13.22 0.87
CA ASP A 105 2.39 -12.40 0.18
C ASP A 105 2.54 -11.02 0.83
N ALA A 106 1.43 -10.35 1.10
CA ALA A 106 1.45 -9.04 1.74
C ALA A 106 2.10 -9.07 3.13
N ARG A 107 1.89 -10.13 3.90
CA ARG A 107 2.51 -10.32 5.21
C ARG A 107 3.98 -10.64 5.11
N GLU A 108 4.33 -11.49 4.15
CA GLU A 108 5.71 -11.91 3.93
C GLU A 108 6.59 -10.73 3.48
N LEU A 109 6.09 -9.88 2.59
CA LEU A 109 6.83 -8.67 2.19
C LEU A 109 7.23 -7.80 3.39
N ILE A 110 6.33 -7.58 4.35
CA ILE A 110 6.65 -6.74 5.52
C ILE A 110 7.67 -7.42 6.43
N ARG A 111 7.61 -8.75 6.58
CA ARG A 111 8.62 -9.52 7.31
C ARG A 111 9.98 -9.46 6.61
N TRP A 112 9.97 -9.65 5.29
CA TRP A 112 11.16 -9.57 4.46
C TRP A 112 11.85 -8.21 4.56
N LEU A 113 11.12 -7.11 4.49
CA LEU A 113 11.67 -5.77 4.70
C LEU A 113 12.30 -5.61 6.09
N ARG A 114 11.72 -6.19 7.13
CA ARG A 114 12.30 -6.17 8.47
C ARG A 114 13.53 -7.05 8.61
N GLN A 115 13.49 -8.22 8.00
CA GLN A 115 14.63 -9.15 7.98
C GLN A 115 15.86 -8.52 7.32
N TYR A 116 15.64 -7.78 6.24
CA TYR A 116 16.69 -7.12 5.48
C TYR A 116 16.84 -5.62 5.79
N ALA A 117 16.29 -5.18 6.93
CA ALA A 117 16.29 -3.76 7.29
C ALA A 117 17.71 -3.16 7.35
N GLU A 118 18.68 -3.87 7.91
CA GLU A 118 20.08 -3.44 7.96
C GLU A 118 20.67 -3.34 6.54
N THR A 119 20.48 -4.36 5.71
CA THR A 119 20.97 -4.38 4.32
C THR A 119 20.44 -3.22 3.49
N PHE A 120 19.18 -2.84 3.69
CA PHE A 120 18.50 -1.78 2.96
C PHE A 120 18.56 -0.42 3.68
N ASN A 121 19.27 -0.32 4.81
CA ASN A 121 19.28 0.87 5.66
C ASN A 121 17.86 1.37 5.98
N LEU A 122 16.97 0.45 6.38
CA LEU A 122 15.60 0.74 6.78
C LEU A 122 15.46 0.80 8.30
N ASP A 123 14.55 1.65 8.76
CA ASP A 123 14.06 1.61 10.12
C ASP A 123 12.87 0.64 10.22
N PRO A 124 13.04 -0.54 10.84
CA PRO A 124 11.97 -1.54 10.95
C PRO A 124 10.78 -1.06 11.80
N ALA A 125 10.94 0.02 12.57
CA ALA A 125 9.87 0.66 13.34
C ALA A 125 9.14 1.77 12.57
N ARG A 126 9.54 2.09 11.34
CA ARG A 126 8.91 3.11 10.49
C ARG A 126 8.48 2.53 9.13
N ILE A 127 7.75 1.41 9.14
CA ILE A 127 7.19 0.80 7.92
C ILE A 127 5.69 1.11 7.86
N SER A 128 5.29 1.87 6.86
CA SER A 128 3.89 2.17 6.55
C SER A 128 3.42 1.38 5.34
N VAL A 129 2.15 1.01 5.31
CA VAL A 129 1.60 0.18 4.24
C VAL A 129 0.34 0.83 3.68
N GLY A 130 0.25 0.90 2.37
CA GLY A 130 -0.90 1.42 1.67
C GLY A 130 -1.39 0.49 0.56
N GLY A 131 -2.44 0.93 -0.11
CA GLY A 131 -2.96 0.24 -1.28
C GLY A 131 -4.34 0.72 -1.70
N ALA A 132 -4.81 0.20 -2.83
CA ALA A 132 -6.10 0.54 -3.40
C ALA A 132 -7.03 -0.67 -3.50
N ALA A 133 -8.30 -0.49 -3.24
CA ALA A 133 -9.31 -1.53 -3.39
C ALA A 133 -8.91 -2.86 -2.73
N GLY A 134 -8.65 -3.91 -3.53
CA GLY A 134 -8.11 -5.18 -3.05
C GLY A 134 -6.73 -5.07 -2.40
N GLY A 135 -5.88 -4.14 -2.84
CA GLY A 135 -4.59 -3.85 -2.20
C GLY A 135 -4.75 -3.15 -0.85
N ALA A 136 -5.73 -2.25 -0.70
CA ALA A 136 -6.08 -1.67 0.60
C ALA A 136 -6.61 -2.73 1.59
N PHE A 137 -7.37 -3.70 1.10
CA PHE A 137 -7.74 -4.87 1.87
C PHE A 137 -6.50 -5.63 2.36
N LEU A 138 -5.50 -5.89 1.48
CA LEU A 138 -4.25 -6.54 1.87
C LEU A 138 -3.51 -5.75 2.96
N ALA A 139 -3.39 -4.43 2.79
CA ALA A 139 -2.82 -3.54 3.80
C ALA A 139 -3.52 -3.67 5.16
N LEU A 140 -4.85 -3.70 5.18
CA LEU A 140 -5.63 -3.93 6.39
C LEU A 140 -5.34 -5.31 7.01
N LEU A 141 -5.18 -6.35 6.19
CA LEU A 141 -4.96 -7.73 6.67
C LEU A 141 -3.53 -7.97 7.18
N THR A 142 -2.57 -7.08 6.94
CA THR A 142 -1.28 -7.09 7.63
C THR A 142 -1.42 -6.60 9.09
N ALA A 143 -2.35 -5.69 9.37
CA ALA A 143 -2.50 -5.02 10.67
C ALA A 143 -3.62 -5.59 11.56
N MET A 144 -4.71 -6.07 10.99
CA MET A 144 -5.94 -6.35 11.72
C MET A 144 -6.03 -7.70 12.45
N PRO A 145 -5.44 -8.81 11.99
CA PRO A 145 -5.50 -10.07 12.73
C PRO A 145 -4.89 -9.95 14.12
N LYS A 146 -5.41 -10.74 15.05
CA LYS A 146 -4.86 -10.77 16.42
C LYS A 146 -3.43 -11.33 16.40
N PRO A 147 -2.51 -10.79 17.21
CA PRO A 147 -1.11 -11.26 17.24
C PRO A 147 -0.97 -12.78 17.43
N LYS A 148 -1.83 -13.39 18.25
CA LYS A 148 -1.84 -14.84 18.47
C LYS A 148 -2.18 -15.67 17.21
N HIS A 149 -2.81 -15.06 16.20
CA HIS A 149 -3.14 -15.68 14.92
C HIS A 149 -2.14 -15.34 13.82
N LEU A 150 -1.22 -14.46 14.10
CA LEU A 150 -0.13 -14.03 13.25
C LEU A 150 1.14 -13.91 14.10
N PRO A 151 1.69 -15.03 14.59
CA PRO A 151 2.96 -14.95 15.29
C PRO A 151 4.04 -14.42 14.35
N PRO A 152 5.08 -13.77 14.87
CA PRO A 152 6.27 -13.45 14.10
C PRO A 152 6.83 -14.72 13.45
N VAL A 153 7.34 -14.59 12.23
CA VAL A 153 8.07 -15.65 11.53
C VAL A 153 9.55 -15.25 11.57
N ASN A 154 10.41 -16.15 12.00
CA ASN A 154 11.84 -15.86 12.19
C ASN A 154 12.10 -14.62 13.08
N GLY A 155 11.22 -14.36 14.05
CA GLY A 155 11.28 -13.18 14.92
C GLY A 155 10.71 -11.89 14.33
N PHE A 156 10.27 -11.87 13.05
CA PHE A 156 9.75 -10.68 12.38
C PHE A 156 8.22 -10.62 12.34
N ASP A 157 7.68 -9.47 12.77
CA ASP A 157 6.24 -9.17 12.71
C ASP A 157 5.87 -8.61 11.31
N CYS A 158 4.66 -8.85 10.85
CA CYS A 158 4.13 -8.31 9.60
C CYS A 158 3.27 -7.04 9.79
N ARG A 159 3.13 -6.51 11.00
CA ARG A 159 2.24 -5.37 11.27
C ARG A 159 2.93 -4.03 10.97
N PRO A 160 2.34 -3.18 10.12
CA PRO A 160 2.86 -1.84 9.84
C PRO A 160 2.59 -0.88 10.99
N GLN A 161 3.25 0.29 10.95
CA GLN A 161 3.07 1.37 11.89
C GLN A 161 1.94 2.34 11.49
N ALA A 162 1.60 2.43 10.19
CA ALA A 162 0.45 3.19 9.70
C ALA A 162 -0.13 2.57 8.42
N LEU A 163 -1.37 2.96 8.09
CA LEU A 163 -2.06 2.51 6.87
C LEU A 163 -2.53 3.70 6.04
N LEU A 164 -2.29 3.64 4.72
CA LEU A 164 -2.71 4.60 3.69
C LEU A 164 -3.68 3.90 2.73
N LEU A 165 -4.98 4.17 2.84
CA LEU A 165 -6.02 3.34 2.26
C LEU A 165 -6.83 4.11 1.21
N PHE A 166 -6.73 3.70 -0.07
CA PHE A 166 -7.38 4.35 -1.20
C PHE A 166 -8.54 3.49 -1.70
N SER A 167 -9.74 4.07 -1.81
CA SER A 167 -10.96 3.38 -2.32
C SER A 167 -11.11 1.95 -1.79
N SER A 168 -11.04 1.79 -0.48
CA SER A 168 -10.77 0.51 0.19
C SER A 168 -11.93 -0.47 0.14
N ILE A 169 -11.66 -1.74 -0.14
CA ILE A 169 -12.57 -2.84 0.15
C ILE A 169 -12.43 -3.20 1.64
N VAL A 170 -13.47 -2.93 2.41
CA VAL A 170 -13.50 -3.18 3.85
C VAL A 170 -14.50 -4.26 4.26
N ASN A 171 -15.29 -4.74 3.32
CA ASN A 171 -16.32 -5.76 3.54
C ASN A 171 -16.24 -6.84 2.46
N THR A 172 -15.74 -8.01 2.83
CA THR A 172 -15.71 -9.21 1.97
C THR A 172 -16.70 -10.27 2.44
N THR A 173 -17.69 -9.92 3.27
CA THR A 173 -18.81 -10.83 3.57
C THR A 173 -19.61 -11.11 2.31
N PRO A 174 -20.51 -12.10 2.28
CA PRO A 174 -21.35 -12.38 1.10
C PRO A 174 -22.20 -11.19 0.61
N LYS A 175 -22.34 -10.14 1.41
CA LYS A 175 -23.03 -8.88 1.07
C LYS A 175 -22.05 -7.77 0.65
N GLY A 176 -20.75 -8.05 0.66
CA GLY A 176 -19.69 -7.10 0.32
C GLY A 176 -19.06 -7.38 -1.04
N GLN A 177 -17.85 -6.91 -1.24
CA GLN A 177 -17.11 -7.01 -2.51
C GLN A 177 -16.08 -8.13 -2.47
N GLY A 178 -15.94 -8.87 -3.56
CA GLY A 178 -14.90 -9.88 -3.74
C GLY A 178 -15.10 -11.17 -2.93
N ALA A 179 -16.27 -11.37 -2.31
CA ALA A 179 -16.57 -12.60 -1.54
C ALA A 179 -16.45 -13.87 -2.39
N GLU A 180 -16.79 -13.78 -3.67
CA GLU A 180 -16.72 -14.86 -4.67
C GLU A 180 -15.29 -15.29 -5.01
N ARG A 181 -14.29 -14.49 -4.66
CA ARG A 181 -12.87 -14.79 -4.89
C ARG A 181 -12.27 -15.66 -3.78
N PHE A 182 -12.98 -15.83 -2.66
CA PHE A 182 -12.55 -16.69 -1.57
C PHE A 182 -13.01 -18.13 -1.77
N PRO A 183 -12.33 -19.11 -1.16
CA PRO A 183 -12.72 -20.54 -1.26
C PRO A 183 -14.16 -20.82 -0.80
N ASP A 184 -14.64 -20.04 0.17
CA ASP A 184 -16.00 -20.15 0.72
C ASP A 184 -16.41 -18.87 1.45
N ALA A 185 -17.71 -18.70 1.64
CA ALA A 185 -18.33 -17.55 2.30
C ALA A 185 -17.88 -17.38 3.77
N LYS A 186 -17.55 -18.45 4.47
CA LYS A 186 -17.08 -18.42 5.86
C LYS A 186 -15.68 -17.84 5.92
N THR A 187 -14.80 -18.23 5.00
CA THR A 187 -13.45 -17.69 4.87
C THR A 187 -13.49 -16.21 4.48
N ALA A 188 -14.30 -15.83 3.49
CA ALA A 188 -14.52 -14.45 3.10
C ALA A 188 -14.96 -13.57 4.29
N ASN A 189 -15.93 -14.05 5.09
CA ASN A 189 -16.40 -13.35 6.28
C ASN A 189 -15.33 -13.25 7.38
N ARG A 190 -14.53 -14.31 7.58
CA ARG A 190 -13.43 -14.32 8.58
C ARG A 190 -12.30 -13.38 8.22
N CYS A 191 -12.03 -13.17 6.93
CA CYS A 191 -11.04 -12.24 6.42
C CYS A 191 -11.57 -10.81 6.26
N SER A 192 -12.88 -10.60 6.38
CA SER A 192 -13.47 -9.27 6.19
C SER A 192 -12.93 -8.26 7.22
N PRO A 193 -12.33 -7.14 6.79
CA PRO A 193 -11.84 -6.09 7.70
C PRO A 193 -12.91 -5.62 8.68
N THR A 194 -14.16 -5.52 8.26
CA THR A 194 -15.29 -5.16 9.14
C THR A 194 -15.50 -6.16 10.28
N SER A 195 -15.15 -7.44 10.10
CA SER A 195 -15.24 -8.49 11.12
C SER A 195 -14.02 -8.52 12.06
N LEU A 196 -12.92 -7.89 11.66
CA LEU A 196 -11.63 -7.93 12.36
C LEU A 196 -11.34 -6.68 13.21
N ILE A 197 -12.26 -5.71 13.24
CA ILE A 197 -12.06 -4.47 14.00
C ILE A 197 -11.84 -4.75 15.49
N ARG A 198 -10.73 -4.27 16.01
CA ARG A 198 -10.35 -4.30 17.43
C ARG A 198 -9.70 -2.98 17.86
N SER A 199 -9.44 -2.80 19.14
CA SER A 199 -8.64 -1.67 19.63
C SER A 199 -7.15 -1.83 19.33
N LYS A 200 -6.39 -0.74 19.40
CA LYS A 200 -4.94 -0.70 19.23
C LYS A 200 -4.48 -1.17 17.84
N LEU A 201 -5.25 -0.83 16.80
CA LEU A 201 -4.79 -0.91 15.41
C LEU A 201 -3.86 0.26 15.11
N PRO A 202 -2.96 0.13 14.13
CA PRO A 202 -2.16 1.26 13.64
C PRO A 202 -3.05 2.44 13.23
N PRO A 203 -2.58 3.68 13.35
CA PRO A 203 -3.27 4.83 12.78
C PRO A 203 -3.48 4.63 11.28
N MET A 204 -4.61 5.09 10.76
CA MET A 204 -4.95 4.93 9.36
C MET A 204 -5.65 6.16 8.80
N ILE A 205 -5.35 6.44 7.54
CA ILE A 205 -6.04 7.45 6.74
C ILE A 205 -6.70 6.77 5.54
N LEU A 206 -7.97 7.11 5.30
CA LEU A 206 -8.76 6.60 4.19
C LEU A 206 -9.04 7.76 3.22
N PHE A 207 -8.80 7.52 1.93
CA PHE A 207 -9.14 8.41 0.82
C PHE A 207 -10.27 7.76 0.04
N HIS A 208 -11.43 8.42 -0.06
CA HIS A 208 -12.59 7.78 -0.68
C HIS A 208 -13.49 8.74 -1.43
N GLY A 209 -13.84 8.35 -2.66
CA GLY A 209 -14.79 9.09 -3.48
C GLY A 209 -16.24 8.84 -3.03
N THR A 210 -17.05 9.92 -2.94
CA THR A 210 -18.44 9.79 -2.48
C THR A 210 -19.36 9.13 -3.52
N SER A 211 -18.92 9.05 -4.80
CA SER A 211 -19.64 8.38 -5.89
C SER A 211 -19.04 7.01 -6.25
N ASP A 212 -18.17 6.46 -5.40
CA ASP A 212 -17.58 5.13 -5.60
C ASP A 212 -18.68 4.04 -5.61
N ARG A 213 -18.82 3.36 -6.76
CA ARG A 213 -19.80 2.30 -6.98
C ARG A 213 -19.23 0.90 -6.78
N ILE A 214 -17.89 0.77 -6.74
CA ILE A 214 -17.17 -0.50 -6.56
C ILE A 214 -17.01 -0.80 -5.08
N ALA A 215 -16.51 0.17 -4.30
CA ALA A 215 -16.44 0.11 -2.84
C ALA A 215 -17.39 1.19 -2.26
N PRO A 216 -18.66 0.86 -1.95
CA PRO A 216 -19.65 1.87 -1.61
C PRO A 216 -19.26 2.72 -0.43
N TYR A 217 -19.28 4.04 -0.61
CA TYR A 217 -18.91 5.02 0.40
C TYR A 217 -19.61 4.82 1.76
N ALA A 218 -20.87 4.38 1.75
CA ALA A 218 -21.61 4.08 2.97
C ALA A 218 -20.94 2.99 3.85
N GLU A 219 -20.23 2.04 3.23
CA GLU A 219 -19.48 1.01 3.98
C GLU A 219 -18.25 1.59 4.65
N ILE A 220 -17.55 2.50 3.97
CA ILE A 220 -16.38 3.20 4.51
C ILE A 220 -16.76 4.05 5.73
N LYS A 221 -17.88 4.78 5.65
CA LYS A 221 -18.39 5.54 6.81
C LYS A 221 -18.69 4.66 8.00
N ARG A 222 -19.35 3.51 7.79
CA ARG A 222 -19.64 2.55 8.85
C ARG A 222 -18.34 1.95 9.43
N PHE A 223 -17.39 1.60 8.56
CA PHE A 223 -16.10 1.06 8.96
C PHE A 223 -15.33 2.06 9.83
N ARG A 224 -15.20 3.33 9.39
CA ARG A 224 -14.59 4.41 10.18
C ARG A 224 -15.27 4.60 11.52
N SER A 225 -16.62 4.64 11.56
CA SER A 225 -17.38 4.81 12.78
C SER A 225 -17.11 3.70 13.80
N ARG A 226 -17.05 2.44 13.35
CA ARG A 226 -16.73 1.28 14.18
C ARG A 226 -15.29 1.31 14.69
N LEU A 227 -14.32 1.74 13.84
CA LEU A 227 -12.93 1.91 14.26
C LEU A 227 -12.80 2.95 15.38
N ARG A 228 -13.45 4.11 15.21
CA ARG A 228 -13.45 5.18 16.23
C ARG A 228 -14.13 4.75 17.53
N TRP A 229 -15.21 4.02 17.44
CA TRP A 229 -15.86 3.45 18.63
C TRP A 229 -14.92 2.54 19.43
N ARG A 230 -14.02 1.82 18.74
CA ARG A 230 -12.93 1.02 19.34
C ARG A 230 -11.69 1.85 19.70
N ARG A 231 -11.80 3.19 19.68
CA ARG A 231 -10.71 4.15 20.00
C ARG A 231 -9.47 4.02 19.10
N ASN A 232 -9.66 3.62 17.86
CA ASN A 232 -8.59 3.67 16.87
C ASN A 232 -8.49 5.06 16.22
N VAL A 233 -7.28 5.47 15.87
CA VAL A 233 -7.04 6.66 15.03
C VAL A 233 -7.40 6.31 13.60
N CYS A 234 -8.44 6.96 13.07
CA CYS A 234 -8.90 6.73 11.71
C CYS A 234 -9.39 8.06 11.12
N GLU A 235 -8.63 8.61 10.20
CA GLU A 235 -8.98 9.78 9.40
C GLU A 235 -9.69 9.32 8.13
N LEU A 236 -10.70 10.06 7.66
CA LEU A 236 -11.38 9.83 6.39
C LEU A 236 -11.42 11.16 5.65
N LEU A 237 -10.77 11.19 4.50
CA LEU A 237 -10.86 12.29 3.54
C LEU A 237 -11.84 11.88 2.43
N GLU A 238 -12.86 12.70 2.30
CA GLU A 238 -13.99 12.48 1.39
C GLU A 238 -13.79 13.34 0.15
N TYR A 239 -13.81 12.72 -1.03
CA TYR A 239 -13.68 13.40 -2.31
C TYR A 239 -15.07 13.45 -2.97
N GLU A 240 -15.65 14.65 -2.97
CA GLU A 240 -17.03 14.82 -3.44
C GLU A 240 -17.15 14.48 -4.92
N ARG A 241 -18.17 13.68 -5.26
CA ARG A 241 -18.45 13.18 -6.61
C ARG A 241 -17.35 12.36 -7.28
N ALA A 242 -16.22 12.14 -6.60
CA ALA A 242 -15.16 11.29 -7.13
C ALA A 242 -15.58 9.81 -7.17
N ASP A 243 -15.09 9.09 -8.16
CA ASP A 243 -15.32 7.67 -8.36
C ASP A 243 -14.25 6.80 -7.67
N HIS A 244 -14.20 5.51 -8.03
CA HIS A 244 -13.27 4.54 -7.45
C HIS A 244 -11.79 4.81 -7.76
N SER A 245 -11.50 5.45 -8.90
CA SER A 245 -10.14 5.55 -9.45
C SER A 245 -9.53 6.95 -9.31
N PHE A 246 -10.20 7.88 -8.64
CA PHE A 246 -9.89 9.30 -8.60
C PHE A 246 -8.45 9.63 -8.20
N PHE A 247 -7.86 8.89 -7.27
CA PHE A 247 -6.51 9.11 -6.71
C PHE A 247 -5.37 8.71 -7.65
N ASN A 248 -5.67 8.04 -8.79
CA ASN A 248 -4.63 7.61 -9.73
C ASN A 248 -4.10 8.80 -10.52
N PHE A 249 -2.77 8.89 -10.64
CA PHE A 249 -2.08 9.95 -11.37
C PHE A 249 -2.57 10.17 -12.82
N ASN A 250 -2.94 9.08 -13.49
CA ASN A 250 -3.43 9.11 -14.87
C ASN A 250 -4.95 9.36 -15.00
N VAL A 251 -5.65 9.54 -13.89
CA VAL A 251 -7.09 9.84 -13.86
C VAL A 251 -7.32 11.30 -13.48
N SER A 252 -6.75 11.75 -12.36
CA SER A 252 -6.83 13.14 -11.90
C SER A 252 -5.52 13.54 -11.24
N HIS A 253 -4.82 14.49 -11.84
CA HIS A 253 -3.58 15.04 -11.26
C HIS A 253 -3.84 15.76 -9.95
N ASP A 254 -4.91 16.57 -9.89
CA ASP A 254 -5.25 17.37 -8.71
C ASP A 254 -5.58 16.46 -7.51
N ASP A 255 -6.43 15.45 -7.73
CA ASP A 255 -6.77 14.49 -6.68
C ASP A 255 -5.57 13.64 -6.26
N PHE A 256 -4.71 13.26 -7.22
CA PHE A 256 -3.46 12.59 -6.90
C PHE A 256 -2.58 13.44 -5.99
N GLU A 257 -2.32 14.70 -6.33
CA GLU A 257 -1.51 15.61 -5.52
C GLU A 257 -2.13 15.84 -4.14
N MET A 258 -3.44 16.04 -4.06
CA MET A 258 -4.16 16.21 -2.81
C MET A 258 -4.06 14.97 -1.91
N THR A 259 -4.24 13.78 -2.47
CA THR A 259 -4.16 12.53 -1.69
C THR A 259 -2.74 12.24 -1.23
N VAL A 260 -1.75 12.47 -2.07
CA VAL A 260 -0.33 12.27 -1.75
C VAL A 260 0.13 13.26 -0.68
N ALA A 261 -0.23 14.54 -0.79
CA ALA A 261 0.10 15.55 0.22
C ALA A 261 -0.54 15.24 1.58
N ALA A 262 -1.79 14.78 1.58
CA ALA A 262 -2.46 14.40 2.81
C ALA A 262 -1.86 13.12 3.43
N ALA A 263 -1.44 12.14 2.60
CA ALA A 263 -0.76 10.94 3.06
C ALA A 263 0.62 11.27 3.66
N ASP A 264 1.38 12.17 3.02
CA ASP A 264 2.66 12.69 3.52
C ASP A 264 2.48 13.36 4.89
N GLY A 265 1.59 14.34 4.98
CA GLY A 265 1.30 15.03 6.24
C GLY A 265 0.82 14.09 7.35
N PHE A 266 0.05 13.06 7.00
CA PHE A 266 -0.37 12.03 7.95
C PHE A 266 0.82 11.23 8.49
N LEU A 267 1.74 10.79 7.63
CA LEU A 267 2.94 10.07 8.05
C LEU A 267 3.87 10.95 8.90
N VAL A 268 4.06 12.22 8.54
CA VAL A 268 4.82 13.19 9.35
C VAL A 268 4.19 13.37 10.72
N LYS A 269 2.88 13.57 10.80
CA LYS A 269 2.13 13.71 12.05
C LYS A 269 2.33 12.53 13.01
N HIS A 270 2.52 11.33 12.46
CA HIS A 270 2.72 10.11 13.24
C HIS A 270 4.20 9.71 13.41
N GLY A 271 5.16 10.55 13.01
CA GLY A 271 6.59 10.30 13.14
C GLY A 271 7.14 9.19 12.24
N LEU A 272 6.43 8.89 11.16
CA LEU A 272 6.76 7.82 10.21
C LEU A 272 7.41 8.35 8.93
N LEU A 273 7.45 9.66 8.77
CA LEU A 273 8.17 10.38 7.74
C LEU A 273 8.73 11.66 8.39
N ASP A 274 9.90 12.07 7.99
CA ASP A 274 10.52 13.29 8.52
C ASP A 274 9.82 14.55 7.98
N ALA A 275 9.65 15.60 8.79
CA ALA A 275 8.93 16.83 8.44
C ALA A 275 9.54 17.55 7.23
N GLU A 276 10.87 17.45 7.06
CA GLU A 276 11.59 17.99 5.91
C GLU A 276 12.32 16.87 5.17
N PRO A 277 12.56 16.99 3.85
CA PRO A 277 13.44 16.07 3.15
C PRO A 277 14.78 16.04 3.90
N ILE A 278 15.34 14.86 4.13
CA ILE A 278 16.68 14.73 4.69
C ILE A 278 17.61 15.53 3.76
N HIS A 279 18.00 16.73 4.18
CA HIS A 279 18.92 17.55 3.39
C HIS A 279 20.25 16.81 3.24
N ALA A 280 20.72 16.65 2.01
CA ALA A 280 22.07 16.21 1.76
C ALA A 280 23.01 17.21 2.44
N GLY A 281 24.01 16.71 3.15
CA GLY A 281 25.16 17.54 3.53
C GLY A 281 25.71 18.24 2.28
N PRO A 282 26.51 19.31 2.46
CA PRO A 282 27.01 20.10 1.34
C PRO A 282 27.64 19.16 0.31
N GLU A 283 27.28 19.38 -0.97
CA GLU A 283 28.00 18.73 -2.07
C GLU A 283 29.48 19.00 -1.85
N VAL A 284 30.26 17.94 -1.65
CA VAL A 284 31.72 18.05 -1.67
C VAL A 284 32.05 18.45 -3.11
N SER A 285 32.22 19.74 -3.32
CA SER A 285 32.78 20.27 -4.58
C SER A 285 34.19 19.69 -4.67
N GLY A 286 34.30 18.62 -5.46
CA GLY A 286 35.59 18.06 -5.82
C GLY A 286 36.37 19.11 -6.61
N ALA A 287 37.50 19.48 -6.05
CA ALA A 287 38.55 20.18 -6.76
C ALA A 287 39.22 19.26 -7.80
#